data_48fff945d79d808ecbee669bc89ad676
#
_entry.id   48fff945d79d808ecbee669bc89ad676
#
_cell.length_a   1.000
_cell.length_b   1.000
_cell.length_c   1.000
_cell.angle_alpha   90.00
_cell.angle_beta   90.00
_cell.angle_gamma   90.00
#
_symmetry.space_group_name_H-M   'P 1'
#
loop_
_entity.id
_entity.type
_entity.pdbx_description
1 polymer ?
#
loop_
_entity_poly.entity_id
_entity_poly.type
_entity_poly.pdbx_seq_one_letter_code
_entity_poly.pdbx_strand_id
1 'polypeptide(L)'
;DLFYAVEKGLKNEGSTITEELLSTMDSMDIVNNALIPALDKIGEEFEKGTLFLPQLIMAAGVAQGAFEVIRKHMVMSNNAPVSKGKIVIATVKGDVHDIGKNIVKVLLENYGYEVVDAIRDNDAKLCGLSALMTTTLVSMKKTIELIHENNLDCKVMVGGAVLTPEYAKEIHADFYSKDAKESVDIAKRVLG
;
A
#
# COMPACT_ATOMS: atom_id res chain seq x y z
N ASP A 1 11.58 -8.66 19.23
CA ASP A 1 10.99 -7.35 18.89
C ASP A 1 10.61 -7.37 17.42
N LEU A 2 9.42 -6.85 17.12
CA LEU A 2 8.82 -6.95 15.78
C LEU A 2 9.60 -6.15 14.73
N PHE A 3 10.11 -4.99 15.09
CA PHE A 3 10.96 -4.18 14.21
C PHE A 3 12.18 -4.98 13.72
N TYR A 4 12.87 -5.64 14.65
CA TYR A 4 14.02 -6.49 14.34
C TYR A 4 13.62 -7.70 13.47
N ALA A 5 12.47 -8.32 13.76
CA ALA A 5 11.98 -9.45 12.95
C ALA A 5 11.73 -9.04 11.50
N VAL A 6 11.16 -7.86 11.25
CA VAL A 6 10.99 -7.29 9.90
C VAL A 6 12.35 -7.03 9.26
N GLU A 7 13.26 -6.35 9.96
CA GLU A 7 14.60 -6.04 9.45
C GLU A 7 15.40 -7.29 9.03
N LYS A 8 15.26 -8.37 9.77
CA LYS A 8 15.97 -9.64 9.51
C LYS A 8 15.19 -10.65 8.67
N GLY A 9 13.97 -10.34 8.26
CA GLY A 9 13.16 -11.23 7.44
C GLY A 9 12.65 -12.48 8.18
N LEU A 10 12.46 -12.42 9.50
CA LEU A 10 12.10 -13.54 10.38
C LEU A 10 10.58 -13.74 10.39
N LYS A 11 10.04 -14.39 9.36
CA LYS A 11 8.59 -14.45 9.10
C LYS A 11 7.78 -15.11 10.23
N ASN A 12 8.24 -16.25 10.74
CA ASN A 12 7.51 -16.98 11.78
C ASN A 12 7.54 -16.21 13.10
N GLU A 13 8.70 -15.70 13.48
CA GLU A 13 8.89 -14.90 14.69
C GLU A 13 8.07 -13.60 14.61
N GLY A 14 8.01 -12.96 13.46
CA GLY A 14 7.22 -11.73 13.25
C GLY A 14 5.75 -11.94 13.56
N SER A 15 5.15 -13.04 13.08
CA SER A 15 3.74 -13.38 13.37
C SER A 15 3.52 -13.67 14.85
N THR A 16 4.39 -14.49 15.48
CA THR A 16 4.29 -14.81 16.91
C THR A 16 4.44 -13.57 17.80
N ILE A 17 5.44 -12.73 17.52
CA ILE A 17 5.63 -11.48 18.26
C ILE A 17 4.42 -10.57 18.11
N THR A 18 3.80 -10.52 16.92
CA THR A 18 2.60 -9.71 16.69
C THR A 18 1.42 -10.22 17.53
N GLU A 19 1.22 -11.54 17.61
CA GLU A 19 0.19 -12.14 18.48
C GLU A 19 0.41 -11.78 19.95
N GLU A 20 1.65 -11.86 20.44
CA GLU A 20 2.01 -11.49 21.80
C GLU A 20 1.74 -9.99 22.07
N LEU A 21 2.14 -9.10 21.15
CA LEU A 21 1.92 -7.66 21.27
C LEU A 21 0.44 -7.29 21.31
N LEU A 22 -0.41 -7.96 20.53
CA LEU A 22 -1.86 -7.74 20.50
C LEU A 22 -2.56 -8.06 21.84
N SER A 23 -1.91 -8.80 22.73
CA SER A 23 -2.43 -9.02 24.08
C SER A 23 -2.26 -7.82 25.02
N THR A 24 -1.39 -6.88 24.70
CA THR A 24 -0.98 -5.77 25.56
C THR A 24 -1.01 -4.39 24.89
N MET A 25 -1.07 -4.35 23.56
CA MET A 25 -1.03 -3.11 22.77
C MET A 25 -2.19 -3.04 21.77
N ASP A 26 -2.62 -1.84 21.45
CA ASP A 26 -3.57 -1.61 20.38
C ASP A 26 -2.96 -1.96 19.01
N SER A 27 -3.79 -2.49 18.12
CA SER A 27 -3.37 -2.89 16.78
C SER A 27 -2.71 -1.76 15.99
N MET A 28 -3.23 -0.54 16.11
CA MET A 28 -2.67 0.62 15.40
C MET A 28 -1.36 1.10 16.01
N ASP A 29 -1.15 0.93 17.31
CA ASP A 29 0.13 1.23 17.95
C ASP A 29 1.22 0.28 17.47
N ILE A 30 0.93 -0.99 17.28
CA ILE A 30 1.87 -1.97 16.69
C ILE A 30 2.24 -1.56 15.27
N VAL A 31 1.27 -1.16 14.46
CA VAL A 31 1.51 -0.70 13.08
C VAL A 31 2.38 0.54 13.06
N ASN A 32 2.00 1.58 13.83
CA ASN A 32 2.67 2.88 13.78
C ASN A 32 4.05 2.89 14.43
N ASN A 33 4.26 2.09 15.48
CA ASN A 33 5.48 2.12 16.28
C ASN A 33 6.49 1.01 15.92
N ALA A 34 6.06 -0.03 15.20
CA ALA A 34 6.95 -1.13 14.83
C ALA A 34 6.99 -1.40 13.32
N LEU A 35 5.83 -1.61 12.68
CA LEU A 35 5.82 -2.06 11.27
C LEU A 35 6.18 -0.94 10.30
N ILE A 36 5.57 0.24 10.42
CA ILE A 36 5.86 1.38 9.53
C ILE A 36 7.32 1.81 9.66
N PRO A 37 7.87 2.06 10.87
CA PRO A 37 9.28 2.44 11.00
C PRO A 37 10.26 1.38 10.46
N ALA A 38 9.94 0.09 10.61
CA ALA A 38 10.77 -0.98 10.07
C ALA A 38 10.75 -0.99 8.54
N LEU A 39 9.57 -0.85 7.92
CA LEU A 39 9.42 -0.78 6.47
C LEU A 39 10.07 0.48 5.88
N ASP A 40 9.95 1.63 6.54
CA ASP A 40 10.61 2.87 6.13
C ASP A 40 12.13 2.69 6.12
N LYS A 41 12.71 2.12 7.19
CA LYS A 41 14.16 1.83 7.28
C LYS A 41 14.62 0.89 6.16
N ILE A 42 13.88 -0.20 5.94
CA ILE A 42 14.19 -1.17 4.87
C ILE A 42 14.12 -0.51 3.48
N GLY A 43 13.12 0.34 3.25
CA GLY A 43 12.99 1.13 2.02
C GLY A 43 14.18 2.06 1.81
N GLU A 44 14.58 2.81 2.84
CA GLU A 44 15.77 3.67 2.78
C GLU A 44 17.07 2.92 2.52
N GLU A 45 17.27 1.76 3.16
CA GLU A 45 18.47 0.94 2.96
C GLU A 45 18.51 0.34 1.56
N PHE A 46 17.36 -0.02 0.99
CA PHE A 46 17.26 -0.47 -0.38
C PHE A 46 17.56 0.66 -1.38
N GLU A 47 17.03 1.87 -1.18
CA GLU A 47 17.33 3.04 -2.01
C GLU A 47 18.81 3.44 -1.96
N LYS A 48 19.45 3.32 -0.80
CA LYS A 48 20.89 3.55 -0.62
C LYS A 48 21.77 2.45 -1.20
N GLY A 49 21.18 1.34 -1.66
CA GLY A 49 21.91 0.18 -2.21
C GLY A 49 22.65 -0.64 -1.14
N THR A 50 22.34 -0.45 0.13
CA THR A 50 22.93 -1.22 1.25
C THR A 50 22.12 -2.48 1.57
N LEU A 51 20.91 -2.58 1.05
CA LEU A 51 20.03 -3.74 1.18
C LEU A 51 19.64 -4.23 -0.23
N PHE A 52 19.59 -5.56 -0.41
CA PHE A 52 19.32 -6.16 -1.71
C PHE A 52 17.85 -6.65 -1.82
N LEU A 53 17.38 -6.80 -3.06
CA LEU A 53 16.00 -7.20 -3.36
C LEU A 53 15.51 -8.44 -2.59
N PRO A 54 16.27 -9.53 -2.42
CA PRO A 54 15.82 -10.68 -1.62
C PRO A 54 15.50 -10.31 -0.16
N GLN A 55 16.30 -9.43 0.44
CA GLN A 55 16.09 -8.97 1.82
C GLN A 55 14.84 -8.10 1.93
N LEU A 56 14.60 -7.22 0.95
CA LEU A 56 13.37 -6.43 0.85
C LEU A 56 12.14 -7.33 0.77
N ILE A 57 12.19 -8.39 -0.08
CA ILE A 57 11.09 -9.35 -0.22
C ILE A 57 10.84 -10.10 1.11
N MET A 58 11.92 -10.50 1.80
CA MET A 58 11.78 -11.18 3.10
C MET A 58 11.17 -10.27 4.14
N ALA A 59 11.61 -9.04 4.27
CA ALA A 59 11.06 -8.04 5.18
C ALA A 59 9.57 -7.76 4.89
N ALA A 60 9.21 -7.57 3.62
CA ALA A 60 7.83 -7.42 3.20
C ALA A 60 6.97 -8.65 3.56
N GLY A 61 7.52 -9.86 3.46
CA GLY A 61 6.84 -11.10 3.85
C GLY A 61 6.58 -11.19 5.36
N VAL A 62 7.49 -10.68 6.20
CA VAL A 62 7.28 -10.56 7.66
C VAL A 62 6.15 -9.58 7.95
N ALA A 63 6.22 -8.39 7.36
CA ALA A 63 5.19 -7.37 7.54
C ALA A 63 3.81 -7.88 7.10
N GLN A 64 3.70 -8.55 5.95
CA GLN A 64 2.45 -9.18 5.52
C GLN A 64 1.91 -10.18 6.55
N GLY A 65 2.77 -11.02 7.12
CA GLY A 65 2.37 -11.97 8.17
C GLY A 65 1.83 -11.25 9.41
N ALA A 66 2.53 -10.22 9.87
CA ALA A 66 2.12 -9.41 11.01
C ALA A 66 0.76 -8.70 10.76
N PHE A 67 0.58 -8.13 9.58
CA PHE A 67 -0.69 -7.50 9.20
C PHE A 67 -1.86 -8.49 9.13
N GLU A 68 -1.62 -9.71 8.66
CA GLU A 68 -2.66 -10.74 8.64
C GLU A 68 -3.09 -11.15 10.05
N VAL A 69 -2.16 -11.22 10.99
CA VAL A 69 -2.43 -11.46 12.41
C VAL A 69 -3.27 -10.33 13.01
N ILE A 70 -2.86 -9.07 12.78
CA ILE A 70 -3.59 -7.87 13.22
C ILE A 70 -5.01 -7.88 12.66
N ARG A 71 -5.17 -8.11 11.36
CA ARG A 71 -6.47 -8.15 10.69
C ARG A 71 -7.40 -9.20 11.32
N LYS A 72 -6.91 -10.41 11.54
CA LYS A 72 -7.68 -11.48 12.20
C LYS A 72 -8.12 -11.07 13.60
N HIS A 73 -7.22 -10.47 14.39
CA HIS A 73 -7.53 -10.00 15.73
C HIS A 73 -8.63 -8.93 15.73
N MET A 74 -8.56 -7.95 14.80
CA MET A 74 -9.58 -6.90 14.67
C MET A 74 -10.94 -7.45 14.27
N VAL A 75 -11.01 -8.43 13.37
CA VAL A 75 -12.27 -9.09 12.99
C VAL A 75 -12.87 -9.87 14.16
N MET A 76 -12.05 -10.58 14.94
CA MET A 76 -12.52 -11.38 16.09
C MET A 76 -12.99 -10.52 17.27
N SER A 77 -12.43 -9.32 17.45
CA SER A 77 -12.79 -8.41 18.54
C SER A 77 -14.03 -7.54 18.27
N ASN A 78 -14.78 -7.77 17.19
CA ASN A 78 -15.91 -6.94 16.73
C ASN A 78 -15.58 -5.44 16.56
N ASN A 79 -14.32 -5.10 16.61
CA ASN A 79 -13.79 -3.76 16.37
C ASN A 79 -13.35 -3.59 14.90
N ALA A 80 -14.01 -4.29 13.97
CA ALA A 80 -13.80 -4.01 12.55
C ALA A 80 -14.19 -2.54 12.32
N PRO A 81 -13.24 -1.66 12.01
CA PRO A 81 -13.58 -0.26 11.77
C PRO A 81 -14.57 -0.21 10.62
N VAL A 82 -15.60 0.63 10.77
CA VAL A 82 -16.43 1.01 9.63
C VAL A 82 -15.48 1.48 8.55
N SER A 83 -15.56 0.86 7.36
CA SER A 83 -14.67 1.20 6.25
C SER A 83 -14.69 2.72 6.03
N LYS A 84 -13.52 3.35 6.05
CA LYS A 84 -13.37 4.79 5.78
C LYS A 84 -13.65 5.14 4.33
N GLY A 85 -13.69 4.14 3.46
CA GLY A 85 -13.97 4.30 2.04
C GLY A 85 -13.35 3.18 1.23
N LYS A 86 -13.74 3.11 -0.06
CA LYS A 86 -13.27 2.08 -0.99
C LYS A 86 -12.23 2.65 -1.94
N ILE A 87 -11.13 1.91 -2.12
CA ILE A 87 -10.01 2.27 -2.97
C ILE A 87 -9.73 1.11 -3.93
N VAL A 88 -9.58 1.42 -5.21
CA VAL A 88 -9.02 0.47 -6.18
C VAL A 88 -7.52 0.68 -6.26
N ILE A 89 -6.75 -0.40 -6.24
CA ILE A 89 -5.31 -0.35 -6.52
C ILE A 89 -4.98 -1.38 -7.59
N ALA A 90 -4.35 -0.92 -8.67
CA ALA A 90 -3.99 -1.76 -9.80
C ALA A 90 -2.56 -1.50 -10.28
N THR A 91 -1.89 -2.59 -10.68
CA THR A 91 -0.73 -2.51 -11.56
C THR A 91 -1.24 -2.33 -12.98
N VAL A 92 -0.69 -1.40 -13.73
CA VAL A 92 -1.16 -1.11 -15.09
C VAL A 92 -0.86 -2.27 -16.05
N LYS A 93 -1.66 -2.39 -17.10
CA LYS A 93 -1.54 -3.48 -18.07
C LYS A 93 -0.12 -3.59 -18.65
N GLY A 94 0.44 -4.78 -18.57
CA GLY A 94 1.78 -5.11 -19.06
C GLY A 94 2.89 -4.95 -18.03
N ASP A 95 2.63 -4.35 -16.87
CA ASP A 95 3.56 -4.32 -15.75
C ASP A 95 3.32 -5.52 -14.83
N VAL A 96 4.40 -6.23 -14.47
CA VAL A 96 4.34 -7.43 -13.62
C VAL A 96 4.83 -7.17 -12.19
N HIS A 97 5.24 -5.94 -11.90
CA HIS A 97 5.81 -5.56 -10.61
C HIS A 97 4.72 -5.16 -9.63
N ASP A 98 4.27 -6.08 -8.82
CA ASP A 98 3.15 -5.86 -7.88
C ASP A 98 3.57 -5.70 -6.41
N ILE A 99 4.85 -5.87 -6.08
CA ILE A 99 5.34 -5.80 -4.70
C ILE A 99 5.02 -4.44 -4.07
N GLY A 100 5.38 -3.35 -4.73
CA GLY A 100 5.11 -1.99 -4.24
C GLY A 100 3.62 -1.72 -4.07
N LYS A 101 2.80 -2.12 -5.05
CA LYS A 101 1.34 -2.04 -4.98
C LYS A 101 0.78 -2.82 -3.78
N ASN A 102 1.30 -4.02 -3.53
CA ASN A 102 0.84 -4.85 -2.42
C ASN A 102 1.22 -4.27 -1.06
N ILE A 103 2.37 -3.60 -0.94
CA ILE A 103 2.73 -2.84 0.27
C ILE A 103 1.73 -1.69 0.49
N VAL A 104 1.42 -0.91 -0.54
CA VAL A 104 0.43 0.16 -0.46
C VAL A 104 -0.95 -0.39 -0.08
N LYS A 105 -1.39 -1.50 -0.69
CA LYS A 105 -2.65 -2.18 -0.34
C LYS A 105 -2.71 -2.49 1.15
N VAL A 106 -1.69 -3.17 1.66
CA VAL A 106 -1.63 -3.57 3.07
C VAL A 106 -1.67 -2.36 4.00
N LEU A 107 -0.94 -1.30 3.69
CA LEU A 107 -0.98 -0.07 4.48
C LEU A 107 -2.38 0.57 4.48
N LEU A 108 -3.01 0.71 3.32
CA LEU A 108 -4.36 1.28 3.23
C LEU A 108 -5.39 0.45 4.00
N GLU A 109 -5.35 -0.87 3.89
CA GLU A 109 -6.23 -1.76 4.67
C GLU A 109 -6.03 -1.58 6.18
N ASN A 110 -4.78 -1.35 6.64
CA ASN A 110 -4.49 -1.05 8.04
C ASN A 110 -5.04 0.29 8.52
N TYR A 111 -5.05 1.27 7.63
CA TYR A 111 -5.66 2.57 7.96
C TYR A 111 -7.20 2.55 7.90
N GLY A 112 -7.79 1.38 7.64
CA GLY A 112 -9.24 1.15 7.66
C GLY A 112 -9.94 1.41 6.34
N TYR A 113 -9.22 1.46 5.22
CA TYR A 113 -9.80 1.51 3.88
C TYR A 113 -10.06 0.10 3.36
N GLU A 114 -11.10 -0.06 2.55
CA GLU A 114 -11.41 -1.30 1.85
C GLU A 114 -10.80 -1.25 0.44
N VAL A 115 -9.87 -2.18 0.14
CA VAL A 115 -9.28 -2.29 -1.19
C VAL A 115 -10.12 -3.25 -2.04
N VAL A 116 -10.69 -2.73 -3.12
CA VAL A 116 -11.65 -3.42 -4.00
C VAL A 116 -11.12 -3.56 -5.42
N ASP A 117 -11.75 -4.46 -6.21
CA ASP A 117 -11.24 -4.84 -7.54
C ASP A 117 -11.74 -3.94 -8.68
N ALA A 118 -12.85 -3.23 -8.49
CA ALA A 118 -13.47 -2.43 -9.54
C ALA A 118 -14.05 -1.12 -9.02
N ILE A 119 -13.85 -0.04 -9.78
CA ILE A 119 -14.32 1.31 -9.42
C ILE A 119 -15.86 1.34 -9.44
N ARG A 120 -16.45 0.97 -10.58
CA ARG A 120 -17.91 1.10 -10.82
C ARG A 120 -18.73 0.26 -9.87
N ASP A 121 -18.39 -1.03 -9.74
CA ASP A 121 -19.18 -1.99 -8.98
C ASP A 121 -19.12 -1.74 -7.47
N ASN A 122 -18.12 -1.00 -7.01
CA ASN A 122 -17.91 -0.71 -5.60
C ASN A 122 -18.08 0.77 -5.25
N ASP A 123 -18.39 1.64 -6.20
CA ASP A 123 -18.43 3.11 -6.01
C ASP A 123 -17.14 3.64 -5.36
N ALA A 124 -15.99 3.13 -5.80
CA ALA A 124 -14.70 3.52 -5.25
C ALA A 124 -14.37 4.95 -5.67
N LYS A 125 -14.04 5.80 -4.69
CA LYS A 125 -13.76 7.23 -4.91
C LYS A 125 -12.28 7.53 -5.13
N LEU A 126 -11.40 6.56 -4.94
CA LEU A 126 -9.97 6.68 -5.19
C LEU A 126 -9.45 5.44 -5.92
N CYS A 127 -8.66 5.66 -6.96
CA CYS A 127 -7.95 4.62 -7.71
C CYS A 127 -6.45 4.90 -7.69
N GLY A 128 -5.66 3.93 -7.23
CA GLY A 128 -4.20 3.96 -7.29
C GLY A 128 -3.69 3.12 -8.46
N LEU A 129 -2.89 3.72 -9.34
CA LEU A 129 -2.23 3.02 -10.44
C LEU A 129 -0.73 2.99 -10.23
N SER A 130 -0.13 1.81 -10.38
CA SER A 130 1.31 1.58 -10.21
C SER A 130 1.97 1.13 -11.51
N ALA A 131 3.14 1.70 -11.82
CA ALA A 131 4.00 1.26 -12.92
C ALA A 131 5.48 1.35 -12.51
N LEU A 132 6.25 0.30 -12.81
CA LEU A 132 7.68 0.23 -12.55
C LEU A 132 8.52 0.30 -13.84
N MET A 133 7.92 0.18 -15.00
CA MET A 133 8.58 0.22 -16.30
C MET A 133 8.12 1.43 -17.13
N THR A 134 9.04 2.11 -17.78
CA THR A 134 8.70 3.23 -18.69
C THR A 134 7.81 2.79 -19.85
N THR A 135 7.94 1.55 -20.30
CA THR A 135 7.13 0.97 -21.38
C THR A 135 5.65 0.82 -21.02
N THR A 136 5.32 0.78 -19.73
CA THR A 136 3.94 0.62 -19.24
C THR A 136 3.26 1.95 -18.90
N LEU A 137 3.97 3.06 -18.97
CA LEU A 137 3.41 4.41 -18.74
C LEU A 137 2.29 4.76 -19.73
N VAL A 138 2.38 4.27 -20.97
CA VAL A 138 1.30 4.43 -21.97
C VAL A 138 0.01 3.76 -21.52
N SER A 139 0.10 2.58 -20.89
CA SER A 139 -1.05 1.88 -20.34
C SER A 139 -1.66 2.62 -19.16
N MET A 140 -0.85 3.29 -18.35
CA MET A 140 -1.31 4.15 -17.26
C MET A 140 -2.14 5.33 -17.77
N LYS A 141 -1.61 6.07 -18.74
CA LYS A 141 -2.31 7.18 -19.40
C LYS A 141 -3.66 6.72 -19.95
N LYS A 142 -3.67 5.62 -20.72
CA LYS A 142 -4.91 5.07 -21.29
C LYS A 142 -5.92 4.66 -20.22
N THR A 143 -5.48 4.14 -19.09
CA THR A 143 -6.37 3.79 -17.97
C THR A 143 -7.04 5.03 -17.38
N ILE A 144 -6.30 6.12 -17.20
CA ILE A 144 -6.83 7.41 -16.73
C ILE A 144 -7.85 7.97 -17.73
N GLU A 145 -7.52 7.97 -19.03
CA GLU A 145 -8.42 8.39 -20.09
C GLU A 145 -9.74 7.61 -20.04
N LEU A 146 -9.69 6.27 -19.90
CA LEU A 146 -10.87 5.43 -19.78
C LEU A 146 -11.73 5.71 -18.54
N ILE A 147 -11.09 6.04 -17.39
CA ILE A 147 -11.81 6.44 -16.18
C ILE A 147 -12.61 7.72 -16.45
N HIS A 148 -11.99 8.71 -17.09
CA HIS A 148 -12.62 9.99 -17.43
C HIS A 148 -13.70 9.83 -18.50
N GLU A 149 -13.42 9.10 -19.59
CA GLU A 149 -14.38 8.85 -20.70
C GLU A 149 -15.64 8.11 -20.20
N ASN A 150 -15.51 7.24 -19.21
CA ASN A 150 -16.64 6.54 -18.61
C ASN A 150 -17.33 7.35 -17.51
N ASN A 151 -16.95 8.60 -17.28
CA ASN A 151 -17.50 9.48 -16.25
C ASN A 151 -17.56 8.82 -14.87
N LEU A 152 -16.51 8.08 -14.51
CA LEU A 152 -16.41 7.48 -13.17
C LEU A 152 -16.01 8.57 -12.18
N ASP A 153 -16.82 8.75 -11.13
CA ASP A 153 -16.55 9.69 -10.03
C ASP A 153 -15.48 9.11 -9.11
N CYS A 154 -14.25 9.06 -9.63
CA CYS A 154 -13.10 8.46 -8.95
C CYS A 154 -11.86 9.30 -9.18
N LYS A 155 -11.19 9.71 -8.10
CA LYS A 155 -9.89 10.38 -8.16
C LYS A 155 -8.80 9.37 -8.47
N VAL A 156 -7.80 9.78 -9.24
CA VAL A 156 -6.69 8.90 -9.62
C VAL A 156 -5.38 9.38 -9.00
N MET A 157 -4.75 8.51 -8.22
CA MET A 157 -3.37 8.66 -7.79
C MET A 157 -2.46 7.72 -8.57
N VAL A 158 -1.26 8.17 -8.89
CA VAL A 158 -0.25 7.38 -9.59
C VAL A 158 1.03 7.31 -8.79
N GLY A 159 1.70 6.16 -8.83
CA GLY A 159 2.97 5.95 -8.15
C GLY A 159 3.81 4.87 -8.82
N GLY A 160 5.06 4.77 -8.44
CA GLY A 160 6.03 3.80 -8.97
C GLY A 160 7.36 4.46 -9.35
N ALA A 161 8.42 3.64 -9.42
CA ALA A 161 9.79 4.13 -9.52
C ALA A 161 10.13 4.93 -10.79
N VAL A 162 9.32 4.80 -11.84
CA VAL A 162 9.55 5.50 -13.13
C VAL A 162 8.70 6.75 -13.30
N LEU A 163 7.88 7.08 -12.28
CA LEU A 163 6.96 8.21 -12.33
C LEU A 163 7.58 9.46 -11.70
N THR A 164 7.24 10.60 -12.29
CA THR A 164 7.57 11.92 -11.74
C THR A 164 6.30 12.76 -11.56
N PRO A 165 6.33 13.78 -10.70
CA PRO A 165 5.21 14.70 -10.56
C PRO A 165 4.80 15.39 -11.87
N GLU A 166 5.79 15.68 -12.75
CA GLU A 166 5.58 16.30 -14.05
C GLU A 166 4.79 15.36 -14.97
N TYR A 167 5.20 14.10 -15.05
CA TYR A 167 4.50 13.11 -15.86
C TYR A 167 3.10 12.80 -15.33
N ALA A 168 2.91 12.76 -14.02
CA ALA A 168 1.59 12.60 -13.42
C ALA A 168 0.61 13.71 -13.85
N LYS A 169 1.10 14.97 -13.92
CA LYS A 169 0.32 16.10 -14.45
C LYS A 169 0.04 15.96 -15.95
N GLU A 170 1.02 15.54 -16.73
CA GLU A 170 0.88 15.36 -18.18
C GLU A 170 -0.22 14.34 -18.53
N ILE A 171 -0.32 13.27 -17.75
CA ILE A 171 -1.34 12.22 -17.94
C ILE A 171 -2.66 12.50 -17.23
N HIS A 172 -2.82 13.70 -16.65
CA HIS A 172 -4.02 14.14 -15.93
C HIS A 172 -4.39 13.30 -14.72
N ALA A 173 -3.40 12.75 -14.01
CA ALA A 173 -3.63 12.13 -12.69
C ALA A 173 -3.95 13.23 -11.66
N ASP A 174 -4.88 12.96 -10.75
CA ASP A 174 -5.24 13.91 -9.69
C ASP A 174 -4.12 14.04 -8.64
N PHE A 175 -3.40 12.94 -8.38
CA PHE A 175 -2.33 12.89 -7.39
C PHE A 175 -1.14 12.06 -7.87
N TYR A 176 0.04 12.47 -7.42
CA TYR A 176 1.27 11.70 -7.49
C TYR A 176 1.66 11.25 -6.08
N SER A 177 2.02 9.99 -5.93
CA SER A 177 2.52 9.42 -4.68
C SER A 177 3.94 8.90 -4.90
N LYS A 178 4.90 9.48 -4.19
CA LYS A 178 6.32 9.07 -4.27
C LYS A 178 6.59 7.77 -3.51
N ASP A 179 5.78 7.48 -2.48
CA ASP A 179 5.94 6.33 -1.60
C ASP A 179 4.60 5.84 -1.04
N ALA A 180 4.65 4.73 -0.33
CA ALA A 180 3.45 4.11 0.25
C ALA A 180 2.79 4.97 1.34
N LYS A 181 3.57 5.74 2.10
CA LYS A 181 3.06 6.66 3.14
C LYS A 181 2.28 7.80 2.50
N GLU A 182 2.81 8.40 1.43
CA GLU A 182 2.10 9.47 0.71
C GLU A 182 0.80 8.97 0.09
N SER A 183 0.74 7.70 -0.35
CA SER A 183 -0.52 7.07 -0.80
C SER A 183 -1.58 7.07 0.29
N VAL A 184 -1.20 6.77 1.55
CA VAL A 184 -2.11 6.84 2.70
C VAL A 184 -2.54 8.27 3.00
N ASP A 185 -1.63 9.23 2.91
CA ASP A 185 -1.95 10.64 3.16
C ASP A 185 -2.91 11.21 2.08
N ILE A 186 -2.76 10.77 0.82
CA ILE A 186 -3.71 11.06 -0.25
C ILE A 186 -5.08 10.44 0.05
N ALA A 187 -5.12 9.16 0.46
CA ALA A 187 -6.37 8.49 0.80
C ALA A 187 -7.12 9.21 1.94
N LYS A 188 -6.41 9.62 3.00
CA LYS A 188 -6.99 10.45 4.08
C LYS A 188 -7.54 11.77 3.59
N ARG A 189 -6.89 12.40 2.61
CA ARG A 189 -7.32 13.68 2.04
C ARG A 189 -8.59 13.55 1.20
N VAL A 190 -8.76 12.42 0.52
CA VAL A 190 -9.88 12.18 -0.41
C VAL A 190 -11.07 11.55 0.29
N LEU A 191 -10.84 10.69 1.27
CA LEU A 191 -11.86 9.84 1.87
C LEU A 191 -12.12 10.15 3.37
N GLY A 192 -11.21 10.83 4.04
CA GLY A 192 -11.31 11.16 5.46
C GLY A 192 -10.57 10.19 6.37
#